data_0149ce29d7464093a0609bb545dc25a4
#
_entry.id   0149ce29d7464093a0609bb545dc25a4
#
_cell.length_a   1.000
_cell.length_b   1.000
_cell.length_c   1.000
_cell.angle_alpha   90.00
_cell.angle_beta   90.00
_cell.angle_gamma   90.00
#
_symmetry.space_group_name_H-M   'P 1'
#
loop_
_entity.id
_entity.type
_entity.pdbx_description
1 polymer ?
#
loop_
_entity_poly.entity_id
_entity_poly.type
_entity_poly.pdbx_seq_one_letter_code
_entity_poly.pdbx_strand_id
1 'polypeptide(L)'
;MRGRRGGQATIEFALLYGGVIIPLTFGMIYMSEMYWIWHSMVEFTRDGARYAATHCFQSDTQNVVTYMQTHVPVNIDQAQFQTGGTAEINVVYQQLDPSGTGLLGAMQCDGTCSTDCVPDAVTVSISNYQITWFVTYLNLPPVVLPPFPTSVSVQSNGCNGDNGSVVCNP
;
A
#
# COMPACT_ATOMS: atom_id res chain seq x y z
N MET A 1 -31.32 -24.21 -56.37
CA MET A 1 -31.57 -23.89 -54.94
C MET A 1 -30.25 -23.57 -54.29
N ARG A 2 -29.83 -22.29 -54.20
CA ARG A 2 -28.63 -21.84 -53.51
C ARG A 2 -29.03 -21.51 -52.06
N GLY A 3 -28.78 -22.48 -51.17
CA GLY A 3 -29.17 -22.40 -49.78
C GLY A 3 -28.45 -21.29 -49.01
N ARG A 4 -29.18 -20.65 -48.16
CA ARG A 4 -28.89 -19.66 -47.13
C ARG A 4 -27.65 -20.00 -46.24
N ARG A 5 -26.44 -19.93 -46.80
CA ARG A 5 -25.20 -20.11 -46.04
C ARG A 5 -24.64 -18.77 -45.44
N GLY A 6 -25.24 -17.62 -45.82
CA GLY A 6 -24.76 -16.34 -45.38
C GLY A 6 -25.07 -15.97 -43.92
N GLY A 7 -26.06 -16.61 -43.27
CA GLY A 7 -26.42 -16.33 -41.88
C GLY A 7 -25.60 -17.10 -40.84
N GLN A 8 -25.05 -18.27 -41.20
CA GLN A 8 -24.33 -19.15 -40.31
C GLN A 8 -22.98 -18.51 -39.88
N ALA A 9 -22.23 -17.97 -40.84
CA ALA A 9 -20.96 -17.31 -40.56
C ALA A 9 -21.11 -16.10 -39.65
N THR A 10 -22.22 -15.37 -39.75
CA THR A 10 -22.51 -14.22 -38.88
C THR A 10 -22.78 -14.64 -37.44
N ILE A 11 -23.50 -15.76 -37.26
CA ILE A 11 -23.79 -16.31 -35.95
C ILE A 11 -22.51 -16.85 -35.29
N GLU A 12 -21.68 -17.57 -36.05
CA GLU A 12 -20.39 -18.09 -35.58
C GLU A 12 -19.45 -16.95 -35.15
N PHE A 13 -19.40 -15.90 -35.98
CA PHE A 13 -18.61 -14.70 -35.62
C PHE A 13 -19.16 -14.00 -34.38
N ALA A 14 -20.48 -13.83 -34.24
CA ALA A 14 -21.09 -13.21 -33.07
C ALA A 14 -20.84 -14.00 -31.79
N LEU A 15 -20.89 -15.36 -31.86
CA LEU A 15 -20.57 -16.22 -30.74
C LEU A 15 -19.09 -16.14 -30.34
N LEU A 16 -18.18 -16.15 -31.30
CA LEU A 16 -16.75 -16.00 -31.05
C LEU A 16 -16.42 -14.62 -30.45
N TYR A 17 -16.98 -13.57 -31.01
CA TYR A 17 -16.77 -12.21 -30.54
C TYR A 17 -17.36 -12.01 -29.13
N GLY A 18 -18.61 -12.38 -28.91
CA GLY A 18 -19.29 -12.22 -27.62
C GLY A 18 -18.80 -13.19 -26.54
N GLY A 19 -18.49 -14.43 -26.92
CA GLY A 19 -18.08 -15.48 -25.97
C GLY A 19 -16.59 -15.54 -25.64
N VAL A 20 -15.73 -15.03 -26.51
CA VAL A 20 -14.27 -15.13 -26.33
C VAL A 20 -13.61 -13.76 -26.31
N ILE A 21 -13.81 -12.95 -27.35
CA ILE A 21 -13.06 -11.70 -27.50
C ILE A 21 -13.46 -10.69 -26.43
N ILE A 22 -14.76 -10.49 -26.19
CA ILE A 22 -15.24 -9.55 -25.20
C ILE A 22 -14.77 -9.93 -23.78
N PRO A 23 -14.99 -11.15 -23.27
CA PRO A 23 -14.50 -11.53 -21.94
C PRO A 23 -12.97 -11.41 -21.80
N LEU A 24 -12.23 -11.76 -22.85
CA LEU A 24 -10.77 -11.67 -22.84
C LEU A 24 -10.29 -10.22 -22.77
N THR A 25 -10.90 -9.30 -23.53
CA THR A 25 -10.56 -7.87 -23.47
C THR A 25 -10.88 -7.26 -22.11
N PHE A 26 -12.05 -7.57 -21.52
CA PHE A 26 -12.38 -7.12 -20.17
C PHE A 26 -11.43 -7.71 -19.13
N GLY A 27 -11.05 -8.98 -19.28
CA GLY A 27 -10.06 -9.61 -18.42
C GLY A 27 -8.69 -8.91 -18.46
N MET A 28 -8.22 -8.52 -19.66
CA MET A 28 -6.97 -7.78 -19.81
C MET A 28 -7.03 -6.40 -19.16
N ILE A 29 -8.14 -5.67 -19.34
CA ILE A 29 -8.34 -4.35 -18.74
C ILE A 29 -8.32 -4.48 -17.21
N TYR A 30 -9.06 -5.44 -16.67
CA TYR A 30 -9.12 -5.67 -15.23
C TYR A 30 -7.75 -6.02 -14.62
N MET A 31 -7.00 -6.91 -15.29
CA MET A 31 -5.65 -7.26 -14.84
C MET A 31 -4.68 -6.07 -14.89
N SER A 32 -4.81 -5.22 -15.92
CA SER A 32 -4.00 -4.00 -16.05
C SER A 32 -4.25 -3.02 -14.90
N GLU A 33 -5.51 -2.81 -14.53
CA GLU A 33 -5.86 -1.94 -13.40
C GLU A 33 -5.43 -2.50 -12.06
N MET A 34 -5.62 -3.80 -11.86
CA MET A 34 -5.16 -4.49 -10.65
C MET A 34 -3.64 -4.35 -10.48
N TYR A 35 -2.88 -4.48 -11.57
CA TYR A 35 -1.44 -4.29 -11.57
C TYR A 35 -1.06 -2.83 -11.27
N TRP A 36 -1.80 -1.87 -11.81
CA TRP A 36 -1.57 -0.45 -11.56
C TRP A 36 -1.84 -0.08 -10.10
N ILE A 37 -2.95 -0.54 -9.52
CA ILE A 37 -3.25 -0.36 -8.08
C ILE A 37 -2.14 -1.00 -7.24
N TRP A 38 -1.72 -2.22 -7.58
CA TRP A 38 -0.61 -2.90 -6.89
C TRP A 38 0.66 -2.06 -6.87
N HIS A 39 1.08 -1.55 -8.01
CA HIS A 39 2.27 -0.71 -8.12
C HIS A 39 2.14 0.56 -7.27
N SER A 40 1.00 1.23 -7.32
CA SER A 40 0.75 2.44 -6.53
C SER A 40 0.73 2.17 -5.03
N MET A 41 0.24 1.01 -4.58
CA MET A 41 0.30 0.61 -3.18
C MET A 41 1.74 0.41 -2.70
N VAL A 42 2.61 -0.18 -3.52
CA VAL A 42 4.03 -0.34 -3.20
C VAL A 42 4.73 1.02 -3.09
N GLU A 43 4.48 1.94 -4.02
CA GLU A 43 5.04 3.29 -3.93
C GLU A 43 4.49 4.05 -2.71
N PHE A 44 3.21 3.91 -2.42
CA PHE A 44 2.58 4.54 -1.27
C PHE A 44 3.17 4.06 0.07
N THR A 45 3.46 2.75 0.22
CA THR A 45 4.16 2.25 1.41
C THR A 45 5.60 2.74 1.51
N ARG A 46 6.28 2.91 0.37
CA ARG A 46 7.64 3.47 0.32
C ARG A 46 7.67 4.94 0.76
N ASP A 47 6.72 5.73 0.30
CA ASP A 47 6.61 7.14 0.70
C ASP A 47 6.29 7.27 2.19
N GLY A 48 5.38 6.45 2.71
CA GLY A 48 5.10 6.37 4.15
C GLY A 48 6.34 5.97 4.96
N ALA A 49 7.11 4.99 4.50
CA ALA A 49 8.33 4.55 5.16
C ALA A 49 9.44 5.62 5.14
N ARG A 50 9.57 6.37 4.04
CA ARG A 50 10.51 7.51 3.96
C ARG A 50 10.10 8.62 4.90
N TYR A 51 8.82 8.96 4.95
CA TYR A 51 8.30 9.95 5.89
C TYR A 51 8.58 9.51 7.32
N ALA A 52 8.29 8.28 7.68
CA ALA A 52 8.55 7.70 9.00
C ALA A 52 10.04 7.70 9.39
N ALA A 53 10.95 7.53 8.41
CA ALA A 53 12.39 7.55 8.64
C ALA A 53 12.96 8.96 8.90
N THR A 54 12.22 10.02 8.55
CA THR A 54 12.65 11.41 8.66
C THR A 54 11.92 12.21 9.74
N HIS A 55 10.87 11.65 10.34
CA HIS A 55 10.08 12.28 11.40
C HIS A 55 10.18 11.46 12.68
N CYS A 56 10.02 12.14 13.80
CA CYS A 56 10.10 11.47 15.09
C CYS A 56 8.97 10.44 15.27
N PHE A 57 9.34 9.21 15.64
CA PHE A 57 8.38 8.12 15.81
C PHE A 57 7.42 8.32 16.99
N GLN A 58 7.76 9.19 17.95
CA GLN A 58 6.96 9.47 19.15
C GLN A 58 6.15 10.76 19.05
N SER A 59 6.36 11.57 18.00
CA SER A 59 5.54 12.74 17.80
C SER A 59 4.13 12.32 17.44
N ASP A 60 3.24 12.41 18.38
CA ASP A 60 1.84 12.03 18.24
C ASP A 60 1.70 10.73 17.42
N THR A 61 1.52 9.63 18.09
CA THR A 61 1.59 8.22 17.63
C THR A 61 0.91 7.90 16.28
N GLN A 62 0.38 8.89 15.61
CA GLN A 62 -0.32 8.76 14.33
C GLN A 62 0.18 9.69 13.22
N ASN A 63 1.32 10.36 13.42
CA ASN A 63 1.79 11.31 12.42
C ASN A 63 1.98 10.67 11.03
N VAL A 64 2.62 9.51 10.96
CA VAL A 64 2.83 8.79 9.70
C VAL A 64 1.50 8.31 9.11
N VAL A 65 0.60 7.80 9.94
CA VAL A 65 -0.72 7.34 9.50
C VAL A 65 -1.54 8.52 8.98
N THR A 66 -1.56 9.63 9.69
CA THR A 66 -2.24 10.87 9.27
C THR A 66 -1.67 11.41 7.96
N TYR A 67 -0.33 11.43 7.83
CA TYR A 67 0.33 11.80 6.59
C TYR A 67 -0.13 10.91 5.43
N MET A 68 -0.06 9.61 5.58
CA MET A 68 -0.50 8.67 4.55
C MET A 68 -1.98 8.83 4.20
N GLN A 69 -2.87 8.97 5.19
CA GLN A 69 -4.31 9.17 4.95
C GLN A 69 -4.62 10.44 4.14
N THR A 70 -3.78 11.47 4.27
CA THR A 70 -3.96 12.74 3.53
C THR A 70 -3.28 12.73 2.17
N HIS A 71 -2.33 11.81 1.92
CA HIS A 71 -1.55 11.71 0.68
C HIS A 71 -1.82 10.43 -0.11
N VAL A 72 -3.03 9.89 0.00
CA VAL A 72 -3.43 8.69 -0.75
C VAL A 72 -3.38 8.98 -2.26
N PRO A 73 -2.71 8.13 -3.08
CA PRO A 73 -2.68 8.27 -4.53
C PRO A 73 -4.08 8.25 -5.16
N VAL A 74 -4.27 9.02 -6.23
CA VAL A 74 -5.59 9.23 -6.88
C VAL A 74 -6.24 7.95 -7.41
N ASN A 75 -5.43 6.95 -7.76
CA ASN A 75 -5.89 5.66 -8.28
C ASN A 75 -6.22 4.63 -7.19
N ILE A 76 -6.10 5.02 -5.92
CA ILE A 76 -6.41 4.19 -4.75
C ILE A 76 -7.66 4.77 -4.08
N ASP A 77 -8.55 3.89 -3.63
CA ASP A 77 -9.76 4.30 -2.92
C ASP A 77 -9.42 4.85 -1.53
N GLN A 78 -9.44 6.17 -1.42
CA GLN A 78 -9.14 6.89 -0.18
C GLN A 78 -10.13 6.56 0.95
N ALA A 79 -11.38 6.22 0.64
CA ALA A 79 -12.37 5.93 1.65
C ALA A 79 -12.00 4.71 2.52
N GLN A 80 -11.23 3.77 1.97
CA GLN A 80 -10.80 2.59 2.71
C GLN A 80 -9.76 2.90 3.79
N PHE A 81 -9.05 4.02 3.71
CA PHE A 81 -8.06 4.47 4.71
C PHE A 81 -8.63 5.41 5.76
N GLN A 82 -9.88 5.84 5.61
CA GLN A 82 -10.55 6.72 6.56
C GLN A 82 -11.13 5.92 7.75
N THR A 83 -11.54 6.63 8.79
CA THR A 83 -12.16 6.03 9.98
C THR A 83 -13.34 5.14 9.60
N GLY A 84 -13.27 3.86 9.91
CA GLY A 84 -14.28 2.86 9.54
C GLY A 84 -14.05 2.19 8.18
N GLY A 85 -12.97 2.54 7.48
CA GLY A 85 -12.56 1.83 6.26
C GLY A 85 -11.96 0.46 6.54
N THR A 86 -11.69 -0.31 5.49
CA THR A 86 -11.19 -1.69 5.59
C THR A 86 -9.67 -1.78 5.58
N ALA A 87 -8.99 -0.81 4.96
CA ALA A 87 -7.55 -0.80 4.86
C ALA A 87 -6.89 -0.28 6.14
N GLU A 88 -5.87 -0.99 6.61
CA GLU A 88 -5.12 -0.64 7.80
C GLU A 88 -3.67 -0.29 7.45
N ILE A 89 -3.19 0.83 7.98
CA ILE A 89 -1.79 1.25 7.89
C ILE A 89 -1.12 0.88 9.20
N ASN A 90 -0.15 -0.03 9.13
CA ASN A 90 0.63 -0.47 10.27
C ASN A 90 2.07 0.06 10.15
N VAL A 91 2.54 0.76 11.19
CA VAL A 91 3.90 1.29 11.29
C VAL A 91 4.59 0.62 12.46
N VAL A 92 5.71 -0.05 12.19
CA VAL A 92 6.49 -0.76 13.21
C VAL A 92 7.92 -0.22 13.20
N TYR A 93 8.33 0.33 14.33
CA TYR A 93 9.71 0.75 14.55
C TYR A 93 10.51 -0.36 15.19
N GLN A 94 11.72 -0.57 14.71
CA GLN A 94 12.58 -1.67 15.10
C GLN A 94 13.97 -1.15 15.49
N GLN A 95 14.57 -1.79 16.48
CA GLN A 95 15.92 -1.52 16.93
C GLN A 95 16.76 -2.79 16.85
N LEU A 96 18.04 -2.64 16.51
CA LEU A 96 18.99 -3.74 16.55
C LEU A 96 19.17 -4.23 17.99
N ASP A 97 19.11 -5.55 18.17
CA ASP A 97 19.33 -6.14 19.47
C ASP A 97 20.73 -5.80 20.00
N PRO A 98 20.83 -5.15 21.17
CA PRO A 98 22.11 -4.78 21.76
C PRO A 98 22.99 -6.00 22.12
N SER A 99 22.44 -7.23 22.10
CA SER A 99 23.20 -8.46 22.31
C SER A 99 24.10 -8.86 21.14
N GLY A 100 24.05 -8.12 20.02
CA GLY A 100 24.91 -8.35 18.86
C GLY A 100 24.48 -9.49 17.95
N THR A 101 23.26 -10.01 18.10
CA THR A 101 22.71 -11.04 17.22
C THR A 101 22.38 -10.52 15.82
N GLY A 102 22.38 -9.20 15.65
CA GLY A 102 22.01 -8.54 14.37
C GLY A 102 20.53 -8.66 14.01
N LEU A 103 19.70 -9.15 14.93
CA LEU A 103 18.26 -9.24 14.73
C LEU A 103 17.60 -7.91 15.09
N LEU A 104 16.61 -7.53 14.26
CA LEU A 104 15.75 -6.39 14.55
C LEU A 104 14.65 -6.83 15.53
N GLY A 105 14.61 -6.17 16.69
CA GLY A 105 13.57 -6.36 17.71
C GLY A 105 12.62 -5.16 17.79
N ALA A 106 11.54 -5.31 18.55
CA ALA A 106 10.67 -4.19 18.85
C ALA A 106 11.43 -3.13 19.62
N MET A 107 11.24 -1.86 19.24
CA MET A 107 11.89 -0.74 19.89
C MET A 107 11.44 -0.63 21.35
N GLN A 108 12.39 -0.45 22.25
CA GLN A 108 12.19 -0.43 23.72
C GLN A 108 12.25 0.98 24.31
N CYS A 109 12.19 2.02 23.49
CA CYS A 109 12.22 3.39 23.96
C CYS A 109 10.82 3.87 24.38
N ASP A 110 10.72 4.46 25.54
CA ASP A 110 9.50 5.01 26.13
C ASP A 110 9.53 6.53 26.32
N GLY A 111 10.61 7.18 25.87
CA GLY A 111 10.82 8.61 26.04
C GLY A 111 10.24 9.46 24.91
N THR A 112 10.35 10.76 25.08
CA THR A 112 10.10 11.74 24.03
C THR A 112 11.16 11.66 22.94
N CYS A 113 10.87 12.20 21.75
CA CYS A 113 11.83 12.28 20.66
C CYS A 113 13.18 12.83 21.13
N SER A 114 14.18 11.99 21.13
CA SER A 114 15.54 12.32 21.59
C SER A 114 16.58 11.62 20.71
N THR A 115 17.80 12.14 20.67
CA THR A 115 18.92 11.51 19.95
C THR A 115 19.33 10.17 20.53
N ASP A 116 18.99 9.90 21.79
CA ASP A 116 19.35 8.66 22.48
C ASP A 116 18.39 7.51 22.14
N CYS A 117 17.28 7.84 21.47
CA CYS A 117 16.21 6.90 21.15
C CYS A 117 15.81 6.99 19.69
N VAL A 118 16.72 6.58 18.80
CA VAL A 118 16.49 6.53 17.35
C VAL A 118 16.30 5.07 16.95
N PRO A 119 15.20 4.73 16.25
CA PRO A 119 15.04 3.39 15.69
C PRO A 119 16.06 3.12 14.59
N ASP A 120 16.52 1.89 14.44
CA ASP A 120 17.42 1.50 13.36
C ASP A 120 16.68 1.25 12.05
N ALA A 121 15.44 0.79 12.14
CA ALA A 121 14.59 0.56 10.98
C ALA A 121 13.13 0.87 11.27
N VAL A 122 12.40 1.27 10.26
CA VAL A 122 10.95 1.41 10.25
C VAL A 122 10.36 0.54 9.16
N THR A 123 9.32 -0.18 9.48
CA THR A 123 8.52 -0.96 8.54
C THR A 123 7.11 -0.41 8.48
N VAL A 124 6.72 0.05 7.30
CA VAL A 124 5.35 0.47 7.01
C VAL A 124 4.69 -0.61 6.18
N SER A 125 3.50 -1.02 6.57
CA SER A 125 2.71 -2.00 5.83
C SER A 125 1.26 -1.58 5.73
N ILE A 126 0.65 -1.90 4.57
CA ILE A 126 -0.78 -1.73 4.33
C ILE A 126 -1.38 -3.13 4.24
N SER A 127 -2.46 -3.36 4.98
CA SER A 127 -3.20 -4.62 4.98
C SER A 127 -4.69 -4.38 4.74
N ASN A 128 -5.41 -5.44 4.35
CA ASN A 128 -6.86 -5.45 4.16
C ASN A 128 -7.43 -4.49 3.10
N TYR A 129 -6.59 -3.97 2.19
CA TYR A 129 -7.11 -3.17 1.08
C TYR A 129 -7.91 -4.04 0.11
N GLN A 130 -9.07 -3.57 -0.30
CA GLN A 130 -10.02 -4.31 -1.12
C GLN A 130 -10.23 -3.65 -2.49
N ILE A 131 -10.11 -4.43 -3.56
CA ILE A 131 -10.50 -4.01 -4.90
C ILE A 131 -11.97 -4.36 -5.08
N THR A 132 -12.83 -3.34 -5.13
CA THR A 132 -14.30 -3.53 -5.13
C THR A 132 -14.95 -3.20 -6.47
N TRP A 133 -14.40 -2.24 -7.23
CA TRP A 133 -15.15 -1.53 -8.26
C TRP A 133 -15.66 -2.41 -9.42
N PHE A 134 -14.89 -3.36 -9.94
CA PHE A 134 -15.37 -4.22 -11.04
C PHE A 134 -16.12 -5.45 -10.53
N VAL A 135 -15.68 -6.01 -9.42
CA VAL A 135 -16.29 -7.24 -8.86
C VAL A 135 -17.70 -6.98 -8.35
N THR A 136 -18.01 -5.76 -7.93
CA THR A 136 -19.35 -5.36 -7.48
C THR A 136 -20.39 -5.47 -8.59
N TYR A 137 -20.04 -5.12 -9.83
CA TYR A 137 -20.96 -5.27 -10.97
C TYR A 137 -21.27 -6.72 -11.30
N LEU A 138 -20.35 -7.63 -11.00
CA LEU A 138 -20.51 -9.08 -11.22
C LEU A 138 -21.08 -9.79 -10.00
N ASN A 139 -21.39 -9.06 -8.92
CA ASN A 139 -21.83 -9.61 -7.64
C ASN A 139 -20.84 -10.66 -7.06
N LEU A 140 -19.54 -10.44 -7.29
CA LEU A 140 -18.45 -11.25 -6.76
C LEU A 140 -17.91 -10.63 -5.46
N PRO A 141 -17.30 -11.44 -4.58
CA PRO A 141 -16.67 -10.91 -3.38
C PRO A 141 -15.48 -10.01 -3.74
N PRO A 142 -15.18 -8.98 -2.91
CA PRO A 142 -14.03 -8.11 -3.12
C PRO A 142 -12.72 -8.90 -3.10
N VAL A 143 -11.76 -8.46 -3.91
CA VAL A 143 -10.42 -9.03 -3.91
C VAL A 143 -9.59 -8.32 -2.86
N VAL A 144 -9.23 -9.02 -1.79
CA VAL A 144 -8.34 -8.49 -0.74
C VAL A 144 -6.90 -8.62 -1.20
N LEU A 145 -6.17 -7.51 -1.20
CA LEU A 145 -4.74 -7.51 -1.51
C LEU A 145 -3.92 -8.04 -0.32
N PRO A 146 -2.84 -8.80 -0.59
CA PRO A 146 -1.90 -9.19 0.44
C PRO A 146 -1.21 -7.96 1.04
N PRO A 147 -0.67 -8.04 2.27
CA PRO A 147 0.02 -6.93 2.90
C PRO A 147 1.28 -6.54 2.11
N PHE A 148 1.55 -5.23 2.03
CA PHE A 148 2.71 -4.64 1.36
C PHE A 148 3.66 -4.05 2.41
N PRO A 149 4.60 -4.82 2.96
CA PRO A 149 5.58 -4.28 3.87
C PRO A 149 6.72 -3.62 3.11
N THR A 150 7.12 -2.43 3.56
CA THR A 150 8.33 -1.75 3.11
C THR A 150 9.14 -1.35 4.33
N SER A 151 10.38 -1.80 4.39
CA SER A 151 11.30 -1.49 5.49
C SER A 151 12.40 -0.56 4.99
N VAL A 152 12.67 0.48 5.78
CA VAL A 152 13.73 1.46 5.51
C VAL A 152 14.58 1.63 6.77
N SER A 153 15.90 1.69 6.61
CA SER A 153 16.80 2.06 7.71
C SER A 153 16.65 3.54 8.06
N VAL A 154 16.60 3.81 9.35
CA VAL A 154 16.49 5.18 9.87
C VAL A 154 17.88 5.69 10.17
N GLN A 155 18.21 6.89 9.69
CA GLN A 155 19.53 7.49 9.94
C GLN A 155 19.50 8.51 11.07
N SER A 156 18.45 9.32 11.17
CA SER A 156 18.38 10.41 12.15
C SER A 156 17.00 10.60 12.78
N ASN A 157 15.97 9.95 12.25
CA ASN A 157 14.58 10.07 12.72
C ASN A 157 14.11 11.52 12.96
N GLY A 158 14.54 12.43 12.08
CA GLY A 158 14.26 13.87 12.22
C GLY A 158 15.04 14.58 13.35
N CYS A 159 15.90 13.86 14.05
CA CYS A 159 16.72 14.45 15.11
C CYS A 159 18.07 14.91 14.56
N ASN A 160 18.39 16.20 14.68
CA ASN A 160 19.66 16.76 14.26
C ASN A 160 20.61 16.84 15.46
N GLY A 161 21.60 15.93 15.50
CA GLY A 161 22.59 15.84 16.57
C GLY A 161 23.77 16.82 16.46
N ASP A 162 23.91 17.51 15.31
CA ASP A 162 25.14 18.26 15.02
C ASP A 162 25.29 19.59 15.77
N ASN A 163 24.27 20.10 16.42
CA ASN A 163 24.28 21.42 17.03
C ASN A 163 24.10 21.47 18.56
N GLY A 164 24.23 20.36 19.26
CA GLY A 164 24.09 20.34 20.74
C GLY A 164 22.71 20.73 21.29
N SER A 165 21.80 21.13 20.43
CA SER A 165 20.38 21.33 20.73
C SER A 165 19.63 20.25 19.98
N VAL A 166 19.20 19.25 20.72
CA VAL A 166 18.43 18.15 20.17
C VAL A 166 17.03 18.66 19.79
N VAL A 167 16.89 19.13 18.59
CA VAL A 167 15.57 19.45 18.01
C VAL A 167 15.19 18.30 17.08
N CYS A 168 14.35 17.43 17.60
CA CYS A 168 13.71 16.43 16.76
C CYS A 168 12.50 17.07 16.09
N ASN A 169 12.37 16.92 14.79
CA ASN A 169 11.25 17.45 14.04
C ASN A 169 10.05 16.50 14.24
N PRO A 170 8.93 16.98 14.81
CA PRO A 170 7.75 16.17 15.04
C PRO A 170 7.10 15.70 13.73
#